data_4bad0154480258352c45714821632506
#
_entry.id   4bad0154480258352c45714821632506
#
_cell.length_a   1.000
_cell.length_b   1.000
_cell.length_c   1.000
_cell.angle_alpha   90.00
_cell.angle_beta   90.00
_cell.angle_gamma   90.00
#
_symmetry.space_group_name_H-M   'P 1'
#
loop_
_entity.id
_entity.type
_entity.pdbx_description
1 polymer ?
#
loop_
_entity_poly.entity_id
_entity_poly.type
_entity_poly.pdbx_seq_one_letter_code
_entity_poly.pdbx_strand_id
1 'polypeptide(L)'
;MPTATTYLKSHKRADKRTALQSLKDRFDYGLNPEKLGAVSSYLCDPATAHAEFMLVKNQYQGETDRRAGHGALCYQIRQAFPHGEVTAEEANRIGYETAMRWTKGKYQFFVCTHIDKEHIHNHIYYNSTAYDRSRKFRNFIGSSFALRRLSDRVCLEHDLSVIANPKLHSKGRYLHYGQWLGENQKLSQKEQIRLAIDAALTERPVDFADFLRRMETAGIQVKHGRGGVISFLVPGQQRAARFRASTLGDGYGPEDV
;
A
#
# COMPACT_ATOMS: atom_id res chain seq x y z
N MET A 1 -10.72 -9.56 -13.87
CA MET A 1 -10.06 -8.58 -12.96
C MET A 1 -8.57 -8.74 -13.09
N PRO A 2 -7.82 -7.67 -13.17
CA PRO A 2 -6.40 -7.79 -13.42
C PRO A 2 -5.64 -8.17 -12.16
N THR A 3 -4.80 -9.18 -12.23
CA THR A 3 -3.40 -9.27 -11.89
C THR A 3 -2.99 -8.92 -10.47
N ALA A 4 -1.97 -9.62 -10.00
CA ALA A 4 -1.39 -9.48 -8.67
C ALA A 4 -1.14 -8.03 -8.28
N THR A 5 -1.75 -7.60 -7.21
CA THR A 5 -1.54 -6.26 -6.63
C THR A 5 -0.72 -6.37 -5.35
N THR A 6 0.21 -5.46 -5.18
CA THR A 6 1.12 -5.48 -4.02
C THR A 6 1.08 -4.15 -3.28
N TYR A 7 0.96 -4.21 -1.96
CA TYR A 7 0.91 -3.04 -1.09
C TYR A 7 1.82 -3.20 0.13
N LEU A 8 2.60 -2.17 0.44
CA LEU A 8 3.50 -2.13 1.60
C LEU A 8 2.93 -1.22 2.69
N LYS A 9 2.82 -1.74 3.90
CA LYS A 9 2.36 -1.00 5.08
C LYS A 9 3.32 -1.17 6.26
N SER A 10 3.64 -0.07 6.95
CA SER A 10 4.31 -0.12 8.24
C SER A 10 3.31 -0.22 9.40
N HIS A 11 3.62 -1.03 10.39
CA HIS A 11 2.83 -1.14 11.62
C HIS A 11 3.61 -0.58 12.80
N LYS A 12 2.98 0.34 13.53
CA LYS A 12 3.49 0.94 14.75
C LYS A 12 2.70 0.40 15.96
N ARG A 13 3.16 0.74 17.17
CA ARG A 13 2.42 0.48 18.39
C ARG A 13 1.05 1.17 18.32
N ALA A 14 0.00 0.44 18.61
CA ALA A 14 -1.34 0.99 18.74
C ALA A 14 -1.49 1.78 20.04
N ASP A 15 -2.37 2.77 20.03
CA ASP A 15 -2.67 3.54 21.25
C ASP A 15 -3.17 2.62 22.35
N LYS A 16 -2.75 2.90 23.58
CA LYS A 16 -3.08 2.14 24.80
C LYS A 16 -2.65 0.66 24.79
N ARG A 17 -1.80 0.23 23.84
CA ARG A 17 -1.28 -1.15 23.75
C ARG A 17 0.23 -1.17 23.96
N THR A 18 0.78 -2.29 24.43
CA THR A 18 2.22 -2.53 24.37
C THR A 18 2.65 -2.84 22.92
N ALA A 19 3.94 -2.74 22.64
CA ALA A 19 4.47 -3.12 21.33
C ALA A 19 4.23 -4.62 21.04
N LEU A 20 4.45 -5.47 22.04
CA LEU A 20 4.21 -6.91 21.98
C LEU A 20 2.74 -7.22 21.68
N GLN A 21 1.80 -6.60 22.42
CA GLN A 21 0.38 -6.80 22.19
C GLN A 21 -0.05 -6.33 20.79
N SER A 22 0.49 -5.20 20.33
CA SER A 22 0.17 -4.68 18.98
C SER A 22 0.65 -5.61 17.85
N LEU A 23 1.78 -6.30 18.05
CA LEU A 23 2.24 -7.33 17.11
C LEU A 23 1.37 -8.58 17.20
N LYS A 24 1.08 -9.05 18.42
CA LYS A 24 0.25 -10.23 18.64
C LYS A 24 -1.12 -10.07 17.99
N ASP A 25 -1.84 -8.98 18.27
CA ASP A 25 -3.17 -8.70 17.68
C ASP A 25 -3.12 -8.71 16.14
N ARG A 26 -2.01 -8.20 15.57
CA ARG A 26 -1.82 -8.16 14.12
C ARG A 26 -1.54 -9.53 13.52
N PHE A 27 -0.75 -10.36 14.20
CA PHE A 27 -0.37 -11.68 13.73
C PHE A 27 -1.52 -12.68 13.93
N ASP A 28 -2.26 -12.58 15.04
CA ASP A 28 -3.47 -13.37 15.27
C ASP A 28 -4.51 -13.15 14.15
N TYR A 29 -4.64 -11.91 13.64
CA TYR A 29 -5.48 -11.64 12.47
C TYR A 29 -4.99 -12.38 11.21
N GLY A 30 -3.67 -12.38 10.97
CA GLY A 30 -3.07 -13.05 9.81
C GLY A 30 -3.14 -14.58 9.91
N LEU A 31 -3.05 -15.11 11.13
CA LEU A 31 -3.06 -16.54 11.44
C LEU A 31 -4.46 -17.09 11.78
N ASN A 32 -5.53 -16.31 11.55
CA ASN A 32 -6.89 -16.77 11.85
C ASN A 32 -7.21 -18.05 11.05
N PRO A 33 -7.46 -19.20 11.73
CA PRO A 33 -7.68 -20.48 11.06
C PRO A 33 -8.86 -20.49 10.10
N GLU A 34 -9.89 -19.67 10.33
CA GLU A 34 -11.07 -19.58 9.47
C GLU A 34 -10.75 -19.01 8.06
N LYS A 35 -9.61 -18.35 7.91
CA LYS A 35 -9.19 -17.66 6.68
C LYS A 35 -7.96 -18.28 6.05
N LEU A 36 -7.20 -19.04 6.86
CA LEU A 36 -5.88 -19.51 6.53
C LEU A 36 -5.93 -20.74 5.61
N GLY A 37 -5.43 -20.62 4.38
CA GLY A 37 -5.23 -21.72 3.46
C GLY A 37 -3.81 -22.31 3.54
N ALA A 38 -2.80 -21.47 3.73
CA ALA A 38 -1.40 -21.90 3.85
C ALA A 38 -0.59 -20.92 4.69
N VAL A 39 0.48 -21.43 5.32
CA VAL A 39 1.43 -20.60 6.08
C VAL A 39 2.86 -21.09 5.87
N SER A 40 3.80 -20.14 5.77
CA SER A 40 5.24 -20.42 5.74
C SER A 40 6.00 -19.35 6.50
N SER A 41 7.22 -19.64 6.94
CA SER A 41 8.02 -18.71 7.72
C SER A 41 9.52 -18.87 7.46
N TYR A 42 10.26 -17.82 7.80
CA TYR A 42 11.71 -17.79 7.73
C TYR A 42 12.28 -17.14 8.99
N LEU A 43 13.18 -17.83 9.67
CA LEU A 43 13.86 -17.44 10.92
C LEU A 43 12.89 -17.11 12.07
N CYS A 44 11.66 -17.61 12.04
CA CYS A 44 10.71 -17.49 13.13
C CYS A 44 9.63 -18.56 13.04
N ASP A 45 8.99 -18.87 14.16
CA ASP A 45 7.75 -19.64 14.20
C ASP A 45 6.56 -18.66 14.11
N PRO A 46 5.61 -18.84 13.19
CA PRO A 46 4.44 -17.98 13.06
C PRO A 46 3.66 -17.79 14.38
N ALA A 47 3.53 -18.85 15.20
CA ALA A 47 2.80 -18.80 16.47
C ALA A 47 3.47 -17.87 17.50
N THR A 48 4.79 -17.81 17.52
CA THR A 48 5.59 -17.02 18.47
C THR A 48 6.28 -15.81 17.84
N ALA A 49 6.07 -15.57 16.55
CA ALA A 49 6.74 -14.51 15.77
C ALA A 49 6.64 -13.11 16.43
N HIS A 50 5.52 -12.81 17.12
CA HIS A 50 5.36 -11.54 17.83
C HIS A 50 6.40 -11.36 18.95
N ALA A 51 6.72 -12.42 19.70
CA ALA A 51 7.73 -12.40 20.73
C ALA A 51 9.15 -12.42 20.15
N GLU A 52 9.37 -13.24 19.12
CA GLU A 52 10.67 -13.34 18.45
C GLU A 52 11.07 -12.03 17.74
N PHE A 53 10.13 -11.35 17.07
CA PHE A 53 10.38 -10.05 16.47
C PHE A 53 10.76 -9.01 17.53
N MET A 54 10.07 -9.04 18.67
CA MET A 54 10.38 -8.15 19.78
C MET A 54 11.72 -8.47 20.44
N LEU A 55 12.10 -9.75 20.55
CA LEU A 55 13.39 -10.16 21.09
C LEU A 55 14.54 -9.56 20.26
N VAL A 56 14.54 -9.79 18.94
CA VAL A 56 15.57 -9.24 18.03
C VAL A 56 15.59 -7.71 18.10
N LYS A 57 14.43 -7.07 18.17
CA LYS A 57 14.33 -5.61 18.28
C LYS A 57 14.92 -5.08 19.59
N ASN A 58 14.62 -5.71 20.71
CA ASN A 58 15.10 -5.32 22.04
C ASN A 58 16.63 -5.52 22.12
N GLN A 59 17.15 -6.63 21.59
CA GLN A 59 18.60 -6.87 21.53
C GLN A 59 19.31 -5.78 20.69
N TYR A 60 18.79 -5.47 19.49
CA TYR A 60 19.31 -4.38 18.67
C TYR A 60 19.32 -3.03 19.42
N GLN A 61 18.29 -2.75 20.21
CA GLN A 61 18.22 -1.50 20.98
C GLN A 61 19.25 -1.47 22.10
N GLY A 62 19.45 -2.58 22.80
CA GLY A 62 20.47 -2.72 23.84
C GLY A 62 21.89 -2.59 23.30
N GLU A 63 22.17 -3.19 22.14
CA GLU A 63 23.50 -3.16 21.51
C GLU A 63 23.84 -1.78 20.89
N THR A 64 22.84 -1.01 20.47
CA THR A 64 23.08 0.28 19.77
C THR A 64 22.78 1.52 20.61
N ASP A 65 22.40 1.35 21.87
CA ASP A 65 21.95 2.42 22.78
C ASP A 65 20.88 3.36 22.16
N ARG A 66 20.20 2.86 21.14
CA ARG A 66 19.12 3.60 20.46
C ARG A 66 17.83 3.38 21.22
N ARG A 67 17.39 4.41 21.95
CA ARG A 67 16.09 4.40 22.63
C ARG A 67 14.99 3.89 21.71
N ALA A 68 14.04 3.15 22.26
CA ALA A 68 12.83 2.69 21.59
C ALA A 68 12.05 3.90 21.05
N GLY A 69 12.39 4.36 19.86
CA GLY A 69 11.68 5.44 19.20
C GLY A 69 10.34 4.94 18.62
N HIS A 70 9.49 5.87 18.19
CA HIS A 70 8.18 5.62 17.57
C HIS A 70 8.25 4.94 16.19
N GLY A 71 9.26 4.11 15.94
CA GLY A 71 9.48 3.43 14.67
C GLY A 71 8.49 2.28 14.41
N ALA A 72 8.52 1.76 13.18
CA ALA A 72 7.74 0.58 12.80
C ALA A 72 8.14 -0.63 13.66
N LEU A 73 7.16 -1.40 14.10
CA LEU A 73 7.35 -2.69 14.78
C LEU A 73 7.63 -3.79 13.76
N CYS A 74 6.81 -3.83 12.73
CA CYS A 74 6.95 -4.71 11.57
C CYS A 74 6.44 -4.00 10.32
N TYR A 75 6.67 -4.62 9.19
CA TYR A 75 6.07 -4.25 7.91
C TYR A 75 5.19 -5.37 7.42
N GLN A 76 4.16 -5.02 6.68
CA GLN A 76 3.25 -5.96 6.03
C GLN A 76 3.25 -5.71 4.53
N ILE A 77 3.42 -6.76 3.75
CA ILE A 77 3.12 -6.78 2.33
C ILE A 77 1.78 -7.50 2.17
N ARG A 78 0.90 -6.95 1.36
CA ARG A 78 -0.28 -7.66 0.85
C ARG A 78 -0.06 -7.93 -0.62
N GLN A 79 -0.25 -9.17 -1.04
CA GLN A 79 -0.14 -9.60 -2.42
C GLN A 79 -1.42 -10.36 -2.75
N ALA A 80 -2.16 -9.91 -3.76
CA ALA A 80 -3.43 -10.53 -4.14
C ALA A 80 -3.35 -11.04 -5.57
N PHE A 81 -3.98 -12.17 -5.85
CA PHE A 81 -3.98 -12.84 -7.14
C PHE A 81 -5.38 -12.82 -7.76
N PRO A 82 -5.52 -12.88 -9.09
CA PRO A 82 -6.81 -13.05 -9.73
C PRO A 82 -7.49 -14.34 -9.29
N HIS A 83 -8.80 -14.36 -9.38
CA HIS A 83 -9.57 -15.57 -9.08
C HIS A 83 -9.18 -16.72 -10.03
N GLY A 84 -8.89 -17.89 -9.46
CA GLY A 84 -8.58 -19.12 -10.21
C GLY A 84 -7.18 -19.18 -10.85
N GLU A 85 -6.31 -18.18 -10.62
CA GLU A 85 -4.97 -18.16 -11.19
C GLU A 85 -3.96 -18.98 -10.39
N VAL A 86 -4.16 -19.12 -9.08
CA VAL A 86 -3.25 -19.84 -8.18
C VAL A 86 -4.03 -20.65 -7.14
N THR A 87 -3.40 -21.72 -6.63
CA THR A 87 -3.81 -22.40 -5.39
C THR A 87 -3.29 -21.68 -4.17
N ALA A 88 -3.76 -22.04 -2.97
CA ALA A 88 -3.27 -21.44 -1.72
C ALA A 88 -1.78 -21.72 -1.50
N GLU A 89 -1.33 -22.93 -1.82
CA GLU A 89 0.05 -23.36 -1.70
C GLU A 89 0.97 -22.63 -2.66
N GLU A 90 0.54 -22.46 -3.91
CA GLU A 90 1.29 -21.69 -4.93
C GLU A 90 1.39 -20.22 -4.54
N ALA A 91 0.28 -19.61 -4.13
CA ALA A 91 0.27 -18.24 -3.64
C ALA A 91 1.22 -18.06 -2.45
N ASN A 92 1.23 -19.01 -1.50
CA ASN A 92 2.12 -18.99 -0.35
C ASN A 92 3.59 -19.08 -0.77
N ARG A 93 3.94 -19.97 -1.68
CA ARG A 93 5.29 -20.12 -2.23
C ARG A 93 5.77 -18.85 -2.92
N ILE A 94 4.93 -18.22 -3.73
CA ILE A 94 5.21 -16.93 -4.40
C ILE A 94 5.40 -15.82 -3.38
N GLY A 95 4.54 -15.78 -2.35
CA GLY A 95 4.66 -14.85 -1.23
C GLY A 95 5.98 -15.02 -0.47
N TYR A 96 6.37 -16.25 -0.18
CA TYR A 96 7.63 -16.59 0.47
C TYR A 96 8.83 -16.11 -0.36
N GLU A 97 8.83 -16.41 -1.66
CA GLU A 97 9.89 -15.98 -2.58
C GLU A 97 9.97 -14.45 -2.68
N THR A 98 8.82 -13.80 -2.81
CA THR A 98 8.74 -12.32 -2.80
C THR A 98 9.34 -11.75 -1.51
N ALA A 99 9.00 -12.31 -0.35
CA ALA A 99 9.52 -11.90 0.94
C ALA A 99 11.03 -12.13 1.05
N MET A 100 11.52 -13.29 0.64
CA MET A 100 12.93 -13.65 0.67
C MET A 100 13.77 -12.68 -0.18
N ARG A 101 13.33 -12.40 -1.41
CA ARG A 101 14.01 -11.45 -2.32
C ARG A 101 13.93 -10.01 -1.80
N TRP A 102 12.77 -9.60 -1.26
CA TRP A 102 12.57 -8.25 -0.71
C TRP A 102 13.42 -7.98 0.51
N THR A 103 13.45 -8.92 1.44
CA THR A 103 14.22 -8.84 2.68
C THR A 103 15.69 -9.21 2.49
N LYS A 104 16.05 -9.77 1.33
CA LYS A 104 17.38 -10.31 1.02
C LYS A 104 17.83 -11.36 2.05
N GLY A 105 16.88 -12.12 2.62
CA GLY A 105 17.14 -13.11 3.66
C GLY A 105 17.67 -12.56 4.99
N LYS A 106 17.55 -11.24 5.23
CA LYS A 106 18.13 -10.61 6.43
C LYS A 106 17.14 -10.38 7.57
N TYR A 107 15.85 -10.57 7.32
CA TYR A 107 14.80 -10.27 8.27
C TYR A 107 13.92 -11.49 8.48
N GLN A 108 13.51 -11.72 9.72
CA GLN A 108 12.47 -12.69 10.03
C GLN A 108 11.19 -12.31 9.30
N PHE A 109 10.50 -13.29 8.75
CA PHE A 109 9.18 -13.07 8.14
C PHE A 109 8.33 -14.34 8.18
N PHE A 110 7.03 -14.16 8.01
CA PHE A 110 6.10 -15.24 7.72
C PHE A 110 5.03 -14.79 6.75
N VAL A 111 4.48 -15.73 6.04
CA VAL A 111 3.46 -15.55 5.01
C VAL A 111 2.21 -16.30 5.41
N CYS A 112 1.08 -15.60 5.49
CA CYS A 112 -0.25 -16.18 5.65
C CYS A 112 -1.01 -16.01 4.34
N THR A 113 -1.45 -17.09 3.74
CA THR A 113 -2.30 -17.07 2.56
C THR A 113 -3.74 -17.25 2.97
N HIS A 114 -4.57 -16.28 2.65
CA HIS A 114 -5.99 -16.26 2.97
C HIS A 114 -6.84 -16.68 1.78
N ILE A 115 -7.88 -17.46 2.05
CA ILE A 115 -8.84 -18.00 1.11
C ILE A 115 -10.28 -17.59 1.39
N ASP A 116 -10.49 -16.65 2.33
CA ASP A 116 -11.81 -16.18 2.77
C ASP A 116 -12.50 -15.21 1.78
N LYS A 117 -11.85 -14.88 0.69
CA LYS A 117 -12.35 -14.00 -0.37
C LYS A 117 -12.41 -14.72 -1.71
N GLU A 118 -13.12 -14.13 -2.67
CA GLU A 118 -13.16 -14.64 -4.05
C GLU A 118 -11.77 -14.74 -4.69
N HIS A 119 -10.80 -14.00 -4.19
CA HIS A 119 -9.42 -14.02 -4.64
C HIS A 119 -8.47 -14.43 -3.51
N ILE A 120 -7.52 -15.26 -3.83
CA ILE A 120 -6.45 -15.67 -2.91
C ILE A 120 -5.51 -14.49 -2.69
N HIS A 121 -5.09 -14.28 -1.43
CA HIS A 121 -4.17 -13.20 -1.11
C HIS A 121 -3.24 -13.53 0.05
N ASN A 122 -2.02 -13.01 -0.05
CA ASN A 122 -0.98 -13.16 0.95
C ASN A 122 -0.94 -11.95 1.89
N HIS A 123 -0.77 -12.23 3.17
CA HIS A 123 -0.29 -11.31 4.18
C HIS A 123 1.13 -11.72 4.58
N ILE A 124 2.12 -10.96 4.15
CA ILE A 124 3.53 -11.20 4.46
C ILE A 124 3.94 -10.21 5.55
N TYR A 125 4.32 -10.71 6.72
CA TYR A 125 4.81 -9.89 7.82
C TYR A 125 6.31 -10.09 7.99
N TYR A 126 7.08 -9.01 8.00
CA TYR A 126 8.53 -9.09 8.27
C TYR A 126 8.96 -8.11 9.35
N ASN A 127 9.99 -8.52 10.12
CA ASN A 127 10.53 -7.71 11.20
C ASN A 127 11.10 -6.39 10.66
N SER A 128 10.92 -5.31 11.40
CA SER A 128 11.55 -4.02 11.09
C SER A 128 13.03 -3.96 11.45
N THR A 129 13.57 -4.98 12.12
CA THR A 129 14.97 -5.10 12.52
C THR A 129 15.55 -6.35 11.87
N ALA A 130 16.77 -6.24 11.31
CA ALA A 130 17.48 -7.38 10.73
C ALA A 130 17.77 -8.43 11.82
N TYR A 131 17.74 -9.72 11.44
CA TYR A 131 17.92 -10.83 12.37
C TYR A 131 19.33 -10.81 13.02
N ASP A 132 20.35 -10.40 12.25
CA ASP A 132 21.71 -10.19 12.71
C ASP A 132 21.90 -8.91 13.56
N ARG A 133 20.83 -8.18 13.81
CA ARG A 133 20.80 -6.90 14.56
C ARG A 133 21.66 -5.78 13.97
N SER A 134 22.13 -5.92 12.74
CA SER A 134 23.01 -4.94 12.10
C SER A 134 22.30 -3.62 11.76
N ARG A 135 20.99 -3.67 11.48
CA ARG A 135 20.24 -2.50 11.01
C ARG A 135 18.72 -2.63 11.16
N LYS A 136 18.03 -1.49 11.06
CA LYS A 136 16.58 -1.47 10.81
C LYS A 136 16.29 -1.46 9.31
N PHE A 137 15.15 -2.00 8.92
CA PHE A 137 14.66 -1.88 7.56
C PHE A 137 14.41 -0.41 7.22
N ARG A 138 14.98 0.04 6.12
CA ARG A 138 14.79 1.40 5.63
C ARG A 138 13.65 1.43 4.62
N ASN A 139 12.49 1.91 5.04
CA ASN A 139 11.40 2.26 4.13
C ASN A 139 11.71 3.65 3.55
N PHE A 140 11.91 3.74 2.25
CA PHE A 140 12.26 4.98 1.52
C PHE A 140 11.14 5.38 0.57
N ILE A 141 11.17 6.62 0.10
CA ILE A 141 10.29 7.08 -0.97
C ILE A 141 10.52 6.19 -2.19
N GLY A 142 9.46 5.58 -2.73
CA GLY A 142 9.57 4.61 -3.82
C GLY A 142 9.72 3.14 -3.42
N SER A 143 9.81 2.79 -2.12
CA SER A 143 9.82 1.38 -1.67
C SER A 143 8.63 0.59 -2.22
N SER A 144 7.45 1.19 -2.27
CA SER A 144 6.25 0.55 -2.82
C SER A 144 6.36 0.25 -4.31
N PHE A 145 6.98 1.13 -5.08
CA PHE A 145 7.24 0.90 -6.51
C PHE A 145 8.31 -0.18 -6.73
N ALA A 146 9.38 -0.17 -5.92
CA ALA A 146 10.41 -1.21 -5.97
C ALA A 146 9.83 -2.59 -5.61
N LEU A 147 8.98 -2.65 -4.59
CA LEU A 147 8.30 -3.87 -4.19
C LEU A 147 7.35 -4.39 -5.28
N ARG A 148 6.57 -3.51 -5.91
CA ARG A 148 5.68 -3.90 -7.02
C ARG A 148 6.47 -4.51 -8.16
N ARG A 149 7.54 -3.85 -8.63
CA ARG A 149 8.40 -4.39 -9.70
C ARG A 149 9.03 -5.74 -9.32
N LEU A 150 9.40 -5.92 -8.05
CA LEU A 150 9.90 -7.20 -7.57
C LEU A 150 8.80 -8.27 -7.60
N SER A 151 7.62 -7.95 -7.08
CA SER A 151 6.46 -8.86 -7.08
C SER A 151 6.04 -9.23 -8.50
N ASP A 152 5.96 -8.25 -9.41
CA ASP A 152 5.64 -8.48 -10.83
C ASP A 152 6.65 -9.43 -11.48
N ARG A 153 7.95 -9.25 -11.19
CA ARG A 153 9.00 -10.14 -11.71
C ARG A 153 8.83 -11.56 -11.18
N VAL A 154 8.58 -11.73 -9.88
CA VAL A 154 8.33 -13.06 -9.29
C VAL A 154 7.10 -13.69 -9.93
N CYS A 155 6.01 -12.94 -10.09
CA CYS A 155 4.80 -13.44 -10.74
C CYS A 155 5.07 -13.91 -12.18
N LEU A 156 5.81 -13.12 -12.97
CA LEU A 156 6.17 -13.48 -14.36
C LEU A 156 7.05 -14.72 -14.42
N GLU A 157 7.97 -14.92 -13.48
CA GLU A 157 8.82 -16.10 -13.38
C GLU A 157 8.02 -17.37 -13.04
N HIS A 158 6.80 -17.21 -12.53
CA HIS A 158 5.83 -18.29 -12.25
C HIS A 158 4.66 -18.30 -13.26
N ASP A 159 4.83 -17.71 -14.44
CA ASP A 159 3.83 -17.65 -15.51
C ASP A 159 2.49 -17.02 -15.11
N LEU A 160 2.51 -16.13 -14.09
CA LEU A 160 1.34 -15.42 -13.62
C LEU A 160 1.16 -14.07 -14.30
N SER A 161 -0.09 -13.64 -14.37
CA SER A 161 -0.43 -12.35 -14.94
C SER A 161 0.04 -11.18 -14.08
N VAL A 162 0.46 -10.08 -14.74
CA VAL A 162 0.85 -8.83 -14.06
C VAL A 162 0.17 -7.63 -14.73
N ILE A 163 0.03 -6.51 -14.01
CA ILE A 163 -0.55 -5.30 -14.57
C ILE A 163 0.44 -4.67 -15.56
N ALA A 164 0.20 -4.85 -16.85
CA ALA A 164 1.09 -4.36 -17.91
C ALA A 164 1.28 -2.83 -17.87
N ASN A 165 0.21 -2.08 -17.54
CA ASN A 165 0.24 -0.61 -17.43
C ASN A 165 -0.32 -0.17 -16.08
N PRO A 166 0.46 -0.27 -14.98
CA PRO A 166 -0.01 0.18 -13.68
C PRO A 166 -0.22 1.70 -13.70
N LYS A 167 -1.40 2.15 -13.26
CA LYS A 167 -1.63 3.58 -13.07
C LYS A 167 -0.64 4.10 -12.03
N LEU A 168 0.21 5.06 -12.43
CA LEU A 168 1.25 5.64 -11.57
C LEU A 168 0.66 6.29 -10.30
N HIS A 169 -0.58 6.73 -10.36
CA HIS A 169 -1.29 7.46 -9.32
C HIS A 169 -2.68 6.87 -9.01
N SER A 170 -2.80 5.55 -8.96
CA SER A 170 -4.05 4.90 -8.53
C SER A 170 -4.23 4.97 -7.00
N LYS A 171 -4.13 6.14 -6.39
CA LYS A 171 -4.70 6.38 -5.08
C LYS A 171 -6.18 6.72 -5.22
N GLY A 172 -6.94 5.83 -5.83
CA GLY A 172 -8.34 5.75 -5.56
C GLY A 172 -8.52 5.57 -4.05
N ARG A 173 -9.27 6.44 -3.38
CA ARG A 173 -9.81 6.14 -2.06
C ARG A 173 -10.37 4.72 -2.14
N TYR A 174 -10.02 3.89 -1.15
CA TYR A 174 -10.70 2.62 -0.93
C TYR A 174 -12.20 2.95 -0.72
N LEU A 175 -12.97 2.83 -1.78
CA LEU A 175 -14.42 2.88 -1.69
C LEU A 175 -14.85 1.57 -1.06
N HIS A 176 -15.60 1.61 0.02
CA HIS A 176 -16.29 0.46 0.54
C HIS A 176 -17.07 -0.18 -0.62
N TYR A 177 -17.07 -1.51 -0.71
CA TYR A 177 -17.75 -2.27 -1.75
C TYR A 177 -19.21 -1.81 -1.96
N GLY A 178 -19.92 -1.41 -0.89
CA GLY A 178 -21.25 -0.81 -0.95
C GLY A 178 -21.31 0.58 -1.63
N GLN A 179 -20.20 1.31 -1.69
CA GLN A 179 -20.11 2.59 -2.42
C GLN A 179 -19.80 2.39 -3.91
N TRP A 180 -19.15 1.27 -4.24
CA TRP A 180 -18.88 0.88 -5.62
C TRP A 180 -20.12 0.28 -6.31
N LEU A 181 -21.00 -0.39 -5.54
CA LEU A 181 -22.27 -0.94 -6.03
C LEU A 181 -23.38 0.11 -6.22
N GLY A 182 -23.19 1.34 -5.74
CA GLY A 182 -24.18 2.41 -5.84
C GLY A 182 -24.20 3.04 -7.22
N GLU A 183 -24.92 2.47 -8.19
CA GLU A 183 -25.18 3.02 -9.53
C GLU A 183 -25.86 4.41 -9.53
N ASN A 184 -26.09 5.03 -8.35
CA ASN A 184 -26.81 6.30 -8.21
C ASN A 184 -26.17 7.31 -7.23
N GLN A 185 -24.92 7.13 -6.79
CA GLN A 185 -24.29 8.15 -5.96
C GLN A 185 -23.60 9.21 -6.83
N LYS A 186 -24.08 10.44 -6.73
CA LYS A 186 -23.39 11.63 -7.28
C LYS A 186 -21.95 11.64 -6.77
N LEU A 187 -21.00 11.61 -7.69
CA LEU A 187 -19.57 11.74 -7.39
C LEU A 187 -19.34 12.96 -6.48
N SER A 188 -18.54 12.81 -5.43
CA SER A 188 -18.16 13.94 -4.58
C SER A 188 -17.37 14.97 -5.40
N GLN A 189 -17.44 16.25 -5.02
CA GLN A 189 -16.68 17.32 -5.68
C GLN A 189 -15.20 16.95 -5.88
N LYS A 190 -14.56 16.39 -4.85
CA LYS A 190 -13.15 16.00 -4.93
C LYS A 190 -12.90 14.89 -5.93
N GLU A 191 -13.83 13.98 -6.07
CA GLU A 191 -13.75 12.87 -7.01
C GLU A 191 -13.92 13.33 -8.45
N GLN A 192 -14.86 14.24 -8.70
CA GLN A 192 -15.02 14.88 -10.00
C GLN A 192 -13.77 15.65 -10.43
N ILE A 193 -13.15 16.39 -9.49
CA ILE A 193 -11.88 17.10 -9.75
C ILE A 193 -10.75 16.10 -10.08
N ARG A 194 -10.63 14.99 -9.34
CA ARG A 194 -9.60 13.99 -9.63
C ARG A 194 -9.77 13.34 -11.01
N LEU A 195 -10.99 12.97 -11.35
CA LEU A 195 -11.29 12.43 -12.69
C LEU A 195 -10.94 13.42 -13.79
N ALA A 196 -11.23 14.70 -13.58
CA ALA A 196 -10.88 15.75 -14.55
C ALA A 196 -9.34 15.92 -14.65
N ILE A 197 -8.61 15.85 -13.53
CA ILE A 197 -7.14 15.87 -13.52
C ILE A 197 -6.59 14.66 -14.28
N ASP A 198 -7.07 13.45 -13.98
CA ASP A 198 -6.64 12.22 -14.66
C ASP A 198 -6.90 12.28 -16.17
N ALA A 199 -8.07 12.79 -16.58
CA ALA A 199 -8.40 12.99 -18.00
C ALA A 199 -7.47 14.01 -18.66
N ALA A 200 -7.27 15.18 -18.05
CA ALA A 200 -6.39 16.21 -18.57
C ALA A 200 -4.93 15.72 -18.72
N LEU A 201 -4.42 14.94 -17.78
CA LEU A 201 -3.07 14.37 -17.83
C LEU A 201 -2.95 13.24 -18.88
N THR A 202 -4.01 12.48 -19.12
CA THR A 202 -4.03 11.44 -20.17
C THR A 202 -3.80 12.05 -21.55
N GLU A 203 -4.25 13.27 -21.77
CA GLU A 203 -4.08 14.02 -23.02
C GLU A 203 -2.70 14.68 -23.16
N ARG A 204 -1.79 14.48 -22.21
CA ARG A 204 -0.40 14.99 -22.19
C ARG A 204 -0.34 16.50 -22.43
N PRO A 205 -0.74 17.34 -21.47
CA PRO A 205 -0.64 18.79 -21.58
C PRO A 205 0.81 19.22 -21.81
N VAL A 206 1.01 20.24 -22.65
CA VAL A 206 2.35 20.74 -23.03
C VAL A 206 3.00 21.49 -21.87
N ASP A 207 2.19 22.21 -21.10
CA ASP A 207 2.61 22.97 -19.93
C ASP A 207 1.48 23.07 -18.90
N PHE A 208 1.78 23.70 -17.78
CA PHE A 208 0.81 23.87 -16.69
C PHE A 208 -0.39 24.76 -17.09
N ALA A 209 -0.19 25.72 -17.97
CA ALA A 209 -1.26 26.58 -18.48
C ALA A 209 -2.20 25.78 -19.40
N ASP A 210 -1.66 24.87 -20.21
CA ASP A 210 -2.44 23.94 -21.02
C ASP A 210 -3.24 22.97 -20.15
N PHE A 211 -2.64 22.45 -19.09
CA PHE A 211 -3.33 21.62 -18.11
C PHE A 211 -4.55 22.36 -17.50
N LEU A 212 -4.38 23.60 -17.06
CA LEU A 212 -5.48 24.38 -16.51
C LEU A 212 -6.60 24.65 -17.52
N ARG A 213 -6.27 24.92 -18.79
CA ARG A 213 -7.25 25.06 -19.88
C ARG A 213 -8.05 23.78 -20.11
N ARG A 214 -7.40 22.60 -20.02
CA ARG A 214 -8.08 21.31 -20.13
C ARG A 214 -9.01 21.05 -18.95
N MET A 215 -8.63 21.45 -17.75
CA MET A 215 -9.52 21.41 -16.60
C MET A 215 -10.78 22.27 -16.82
N GLU A 216 -10.63 23.46 -17.40
CA GLU A 216 -11.75 24.34 -17.74
C GLU A 216 -12.63 23.74 -18.85
N THR A 217 -12.01 23.13 -19.85
CA THR A 217 -12.72 22.39 -20.92
C THR A 217 -13.52 21.21 -20.35
N ALA A 218 -13.00 20.54 -19.32
CA ALA A 218 -13.69 19.48 -18.59
C ALA A 218 -14.81 20.00 -17.65
N GLY A 219 -15.10 21.32 -17.68
CA GLY A 219 -16.15 21.96 -16.89
C GLY A 219 -15.76 22.30 -15.43
N ILE A 220 -14.47 22.23 -15.08
CA ILE A 220 -13.98 22.60 -13.75
C ILE A 220 -13.51 24.04 -13.78
N GLN A 221 -14.13 24.92 -12.99
CA GLN A 221 -13.70 26.31 -12.88
C GLN A 221 -12.37 26.41 -12.14
N VAL A 222 -11.39 27.06 -12.73
CA VAL A 222 -10.09 27.37 -12.12
C VAL A 222 -10.17 28.72 -11.41
N LYS A 223 -9.83 28.75 -10.13
CA LYS A 223 -9.78 29.98 -9.32
C LYS A 223 -8.36 30.26 -8.85
N HIS A 224 -7.88 31.45 -9.16
CA HIS A 224 -6.58 31.94 -8.71
C HIS A 224 -6.76 32.74 -7.41
N GLY A 225 -6.05 32.33 -6.36
CA GLY A 225 -6.02 33.00 -5.06
C GLY A 225 -4.74 33.80 -4.82
N ARG A 226 -4.67 34.51 -3.70
CA ARG A 226 -3.46 35.23 -3.30
C ARG A 226 -2.27 34.26 -3.14
N GLY A 227 -1.08 34.69 -3.55
CA GLY A 227 0.15 33.90 -3.42
C GLY A 227 0.24 32.70 -4.37
N GLY A 228 -0.42 32.74 -5.54
CA GLY A 228 -0.33 31.67 -6.54
C GLY A 228 -1.15 30.42 -6.22
N VAL A 229 -2.01 30.47 -5.19
CA VAL A 229 -2.87 29.34 -4.82
C VAL A 229 -3.93 29.09 -5.90
N ILE A 230 -3.99 27.87 -6.41
CA ILE A 230 -5.01 27.42 -7.34
C ILE A 230 -6.07 26.59 -6.60
N SER A 231 -7.32 26.76 -7.00
CA SER A 231 -8.46 26.01 -6.48
C SER A 231 -9.41 25.67 -7.61
N PHE A 232 -10.01 24.49 -7.52
CA PHE A 232 -10.97 23.98 -8.49
C PHE A 232 -12.39 24.01 -7.92
N LEU A 233 -13.34 24.52 -8.69
CA LEU A 233 -14.74 24.54 -8.35
C LEU A 233 -15.54 23.74 -9.38
N VAL A 234 -16.24 22.72 -8.92
CA VAL A 234 -17.17 21.95 -9.75
C VAL A 234 -18.49 22.74 -9.86
N PRO A 235 -19.12 22.80 -11.05
CA PRO A 235 -20.42 23.43 -11.24
C PRO A 235 -21.47 22.94 -10.22
N GLY A 236 -22.23 23.87 -9.67
CA GLY A 236 -23.23 23.57 -8.65
C GLY A 236 -22.69 23.44 -7.22
N GLN A 237 -21.39 23.56 -6.99
CA GLN A 237 -20.80 23.58 -5.66
C GLN A 237 -20.54 25.01 -5.18
N GLN A 238 -20.68 25.27 -3.87
CA GLN A 238 -20.49 26.60 -3.29
C GLN A 238 -19.03 26.89 -2.92
N ARG A 239 -18.21 25.87 -2.65
CA ARG A 239 -16.83 26.03 -2.17
C ARG A 239 -15.83 25.35 -3.10
N ALA A 240 -14.80 26.08 -3.49
CA ALA A 240 -13.69 25.53 -4.28
C ALA A 240 -12.79 24.64 -3.41
N ALA A 241 -12.28 23.57 -4.00
CA ALA A 241 -11.26 22.73 -3.38
C ALA A 241 -9.86 23.21 -3.80
N ARG A 242 -8.96 23.43 -2.82
CA ARG A 242 -7.57 23.82 -3.12
C ARG A 242 -6.84 22.73 -3.87
N PHE A 243 -6.10 23.11 -4.89
CA PHE A 243 -5.22 22.21 -5.65
C PHE A 243 -3.95 21.93 -4.85
N ARG A 244 -4.01 20.91 -4.01
CA ARG A 244 -2.89 20.41 -3.19
C ARG A 244 -3.17 18.99 -2.71
N ALA A 245 -2.12 18.23 -2.52
CA ALA A 245 -2.18 16.82 -2.08
C ALA A 245 -2.97 16.63 -0.77
N SER A 246 -2.85 17.54 0.21
CA SER A 246 -3.61 17.47 1.47
C SER A 246 -5.12 17.65 1.32
N THR A 247 -5.60 18.23 0.21
CA THR A 247 -7.03 18.45 -0.09
C THR A 247 -7.57 17.38 -1.04
N LEU A 248 -6.86 17.11 -2.13
CA LEU A 248 -7.29 16.22 -3.20
C LEU A 248 -6.76 14.79 -3.04
N GLY A 249 -5.79 14.58 -2.19
CA GLY A 249 -5.09 13.32 -1.97
C GLY A 249 -3.69 13.37 -2.59
N ASP A 250 -2.80 12.49 -2.08
CA ASP A 250 -1.44 12.39 -2.61
C ASP A 250 -1.48 11.98 -4.09
N GLY A 251 -0.67 12.57 -4.93
CA GLY A 251 -0.66 12.41 -6.38
C GLY A 251 -1.57 13.38 -7.14
N TYR A 252 -2.22 14.34 -6.43
CA TYR A 252 -3.10 15.36 -7.01
C TYR A 252 -2.73 16.76 -6.50
N GLY A 253 -1.45 17.04 -6.35
CA GLY A 253 -0.90 18.35 -6.04
C GLY A 253 -0.25 19.01 -7.26
N PRO A 254 0.09 20.32 -7.16
CA PRO A 254 0.78 21.02 -8.25
C PRO A 254 2.14 20.41 -8.62
N GLU A 255 2.77 19.75 -7.68
CA GLU A 255 4.05 19.05 -7.85
C GLU A 255 3.91 17.66 -8.51
N ASP A 256 2.70 17.20 -8.72
CA ASP A 256 2.40 15.87 -9.28
C ASP A 256 1.92 15.95 -10.75
N VAL A 257 1.75 17.18 -11.28
CA VAL A 257 1.16 17.49 -12.60
C VAL A 257 2.15 18.09 -13.57
#